data_2196d9322bee898c6786be6d68c87e30
#
_entry.id   2196d9322bee898c6786be6d68c87e30
#
_cell.length_a   1.000
_cell.length_b   1.000
_cell.length_c   1.000
_cell.angle_alpha   90.00
_cell.angle_beta   90.00
_cell.angle_gamma   90.00
#
_symmetry.space_group_name_H-M   'P 1'
#
loop_
_entity.id
_entity.type
_entity.pdbx_description
1 polymer ?
#
loop_
_entity_poly.entity_id
_entity_poly.type
_entity_poly.pdbx_seq_one_letter_code
_entity_poly.pdbx_strand_id
1 'polypeptide(L)'
;LAEGIVGKSQAWKGMLGGTVGGALGGILLEIVHNRLQDPLAGKAVGLVLLGASVGAFISLIVVLLSRAWLEVTSGKLKGTEFILDKFMRAGGPAVAIGSSPLKSEIVLPDPDVAPQHAMLTGNGAAFSLKDMRLAGTFINNRKIEIAQLTNGQKIRMGNTDLVYHERR
;
A
#
# COMPACT_ATOMS: atom_id res chain seq x y z
N LEU A 1 21.57 -12.44 14.59
CA LEU A 1 20.31 -13.01 15.11
C LEU A 1 19.21 -11.94 14.97
N ALA A 2 18.60 -11.83 13.79
CA ALA A 2 17.41 -11.02 13.56
C ALA A 2 16.25 -11.99 13.33
N GLU A 3 15.64 -12.45 14.41
CA GLU A 3 14.38 -13.16 14.34
C GLU A 3 13.27 -12.15 14.07
N GLY A 4 12.76 -12.22 12.83
CA GLY A 4 11.60 -11.46 12.40
C GLY A 4 10.39 -11.86 13.21
N ILE A 5 9.99 -10.99 14.13
CA ILE A 5 8.69 -11.08 14.80
C ILE A 5 7.62 -10.72 13.77
N VAL A 6 7.20 -11.70 13.01
CA VAL A 6 5.91 -11.64 12.31
C VAL A 6 4.87 -11.70 13.41
N GLY A 7 4.30 -10.56 13.75
CA GLY A 7 3.34 -10.44 14.84
C GLY A 7 2.17 -11.42 14.63
N LYS A 8 1.76 -12.13 15.69
CA LYS A 8 0.65 -13.11 15.70
C LYS A 8 -0.64 -12.59 15.03
N SER A 9 -0.84 -11.26 15.01
CA SER A 9 -1.98 -10.64 14.35
C SER A 9 -1.90 -10.61 12.82
N GLN A 10 -0.71 -10.77 12.22
CA GLN A 10 -0.56 -10.82 10.76
C GLN A 10 -0.58 -12.26 10.23
N ALA A 11 -0.11 -13.24 11.01
CA ALA A 11 -0.11 -14.64 10.63
C ALA A 11 -1.55 -15.18 10.42
N TRP A 12 -2.49 -14.81 11.27
CA TRP A 12 -3.89 -15.23 11.14
C TRP A 12 -4.56 -14.68 9.87
N LYS A 13 -4.19 -13.47 9.43
CA LYS A 13 -4.68 -12.87 8.18
C LYS A 13 -4.20 -13.65 6.96
N GLY A 14 -2.95 -14.10 6.99
CA GLY A 14 -2.39 -14.99 5.98
C GLY A 14 -3.06 -16.37 5.95
N MET A 15 -3.41 -16.92 7.12
CA MET A 15 -4.13 -18.19 7.21
C MET A 15 -5.54 -18.10 6.62
N LEU A 16 -6.28 -17.04 6.90
CA LEU A 16 -7.62 -16.84 6.31
C LEU A 16 -7.54 -16.69 4.79
N GLY A 17 -6.60 -15.87 4.29
CA GLY A 17 -6.40 -15.71 2.85
C GLY A 17 -5.99 -17.01 2.17
N GLY A 18 -5.10 -17.78 2.80
CA GLY A 18 -4.63 -19.07 2.29
C GLY A 18 -5.72 -20.13 2.25
N THR A 19 -6.53 -20.26 3.29
CA THR A 19 -7.63 -21.25 3.34
C THR A 19 -8.74 -20.94 2.34
N VAL A 20 -9.18 -19.70 2.25
CA VAL A 20 -10.24 -19.32 1.30
C VAL A 20 -9.72 -19.37 -0.14
N GLY A 21 -8.50 -18.84 -0.39
CA GLY A 21 -7.86 -18.91 -1.71
C GLY A 21 -7.57 -20.35 -2.17
N GLY A 22 -7.12 -21.19 -1.25
CA GLY A 22 -6.89 -22.62 -1.50
C GLY A 22 -8.16 -23.41 -1.83
N ALA A 23 -9.25 -23.15 -1.10
CA ALA A 23 -10.55 -23.78 -1.36
C ALA A 23 -11.12 -23.40 -2.74
N LEU A 24 -11.09 -22.11 -3.09
CA LEU A 24 -11.53 -21.62 -4.40
C LEU A 24 -10.63 -22.13 -5.53
N GLY A 25 -9.31 -22.15 -5.31
CA GLY A 25 -8.35 -22.70 -6.27
C GLY A 25 -8.57 -24.18 -6.51
N GLY A 26 -8.86 -24.97 -5.45
CA GLY A 26 -9.18 -26.39 -5.53
C GLY A 26 -10.44 -26.67 -6.36
N ILE A 27 -11.52 -25.90 -6.14
CA ILE A 27 -12.76 -26.01 -6.94
C ILE A 27 -12.52 -25.69 -8.41
N LEU A 28 -11.78 -24.62 -8.69
CA LEU A 28 -11.39 -24.24 -10.05
C LEU A 28 -10.56 -25.33 -10.74
N LEU A 29 -9.64 -25.94 -10.00
CA LEU A 29 -8.78 -27.02 -10.49
C LEU A 29 -9.60 -28.25 -10.88
N GLU A 30 -10.60 -28.62 -10.08
CA GLU A 30 -11.53 -29.71 -10.36
C GLU A 30 -12.36 -29.46 -11.63
N ILE A 31 -12.88 -28.24 -11.79
CA ILE A 31 -13.66 -27.85 -12.99
C ILE A 31 -12.76 -27.93 -14.25
N VAL A 32 -11.53 -27.47 -14.18
CA VAL A 32 -10.58 -27.48 -15.29
C VAL A 32 -10.16 -28.93 -15.62
N HIS A 33 -9.91 -29.75 -14.60
CA HIS A 33 -9.56 -31.17 -14.79
C HIS A 33 -10.65 -31.94 -15.53
N ASN A 34 -11.91 -31.70 -15.21
CA ASN A 34 -13.05 -32.36 -15.84
C ASN A 34 -13.32 -31.88 -17.29
N ARG A 35 -12.77 -30.73 -17.70
CA ARG A 35 -12.97 -30.16 -19.04
C ARG A 35 -11.82 -30.44 -20.02
N LEU A 36 -10.61 -30.61 -19.51
CA LEU A 36 -9.39 -30.84 -20.30
C LEU A 36 -9.01 -32.32 -20.26
N GLN A 37 -9.08 -33.01 -21.41
CA GLN A 37 -8.71 -34.42 -21.54
C GLN A 37 -7.21 -34.66 -21.48
N ASP A 38 -6.37 -33.61 -21.54
CA ASP A 38 -4.92 -33.67 -21.42
C ASP A 38 -4.50 -33.41 -19.95
N PRO A 39 -3.94 -34.46 -19.28
CA PRO A 39 -3.56 -34.35 -17.85
C PRO A 39 -2.46 -33.33 -17.58
N LEU A 40 -1.58 -33.05 -18.56
CA LEU A 40 -0.47 -32.11 -18.38
C LEU A 40 -0.93 -30.67 -18.51
N ALA A 41 -1.76 -30.37 -19.52
CA ALA A 41 -2.34 -29.08 -19.73
C ALA A 41 -3.28 -28.68 -18.58
N GLY A 42 -4.09 -29.65 -18.08
CA GLY A 42 -4.96 -29.44 -16.93
C GLY A 42 -4.21 -29.04 -15.67
N LYS A 43 -3.09 -29.72 -15.36
CA LYS A 43 -2.24 -29.39 -14.20
C LYS A 43 -1.60 -27.99 -14.32
N ALA A 44 -1.08 -27.63 -15.50
CA ALA A 44 -0.45 -26.33 -15.73
C ALA A 44 -1.46 -25.19 -15.55
N VAL A 45 -2.63 -25.28 -16.19
CA VAL A 45 -3.72 -24.29 -16.04
C VAL A 45 -4.22 -24.22 -14.61
N GLY A 46 -4.38 -25.36 -13.93
CA GLY A 46 -4.78 -25.41 -12.53
C GLY A 46 -3.81 -24.68 -11.60
N LEU A 47 -2.50 -24.87 -11.79
CA LEU A 47 -1.46 -24.16 -11.00
C LEU A 47 -1.49 -22.65 -11.21
N VAL A 48 -1.67 -22.19 -12.46
CA VAL A 48 -1.78 -20.75 -12.78
C VAL A 48 -3.02 -20.15 -12.13
N LEU A 49 -4.17 -20.81 -12.24
CA LEU A 49 -5.42 -20.35 -11.63
C LEU A 49 -5.34 -20.32 -10.10
N LEU A 50 -4.72 -21.32 -9.49
CA LEU A 50 -4.49 -21.39 -8.06
C LEU A 50 -3.58 -20.24 -7.60
N GLY A 51 -2.47 -20.01 -8.29
CA GLY A 51 -1.56 -18.88 -8.00
C GLY A 51 -2.25 -17.52 -8.16
N ALA A 52 -3.01 -17.33 -9.21
CA ALA A 52 -3.74 -16.11 -9.46
C ALA A 52 -4.83 -15.85 -8.39
N SER A 53 -5.59 -16.87 -7.98
CA SER A 53 -6.62 -16.75 -6.95
C SER A 53 -6.01 -16.41 -5.58
N VAL A 54 -4.93 -17.07 -5.18
CA VAL A 54 -4.20 -16.78 -3.93
C VAL A 54 -3.66 -15.35 -3.97
N GLY A 55 -3.04 -14.93 -5.06
CA GLY A 55 -2.52 -13.57 -5.24
C GLY A 55 -3.62 -12.50 -5.15
N ALA A 56 -4.75 -12.73 -5.81
CA ALA A 56 -5.90 -11.83 -5.78
C ALA A 56 -6.48 -11.72 -4.36
N PHE A 57 -6.59 -12.84 -3.62
CA PHE A 57 -7.08 -12.85 -2.24
C PHE A 57 -6.14 -12.11 -1.28
N ILE A 58 -4.84 -12.33 -1.37
CA ILE A 58 -3.85 -11.61 -0.55
C ILE A 58 -3.96 -10.11 -0.82
N SER A 59 -4.02 -9.71 -2.09
CA SER A 59 -4.18 -8.31 -2.49
C SER A 59 -5.46 -7.69 -1.92
N LEU A 60 -6.59 -8.39 -2.03
CA LEU A 60 -7.87 -7.95 -1.50
C LEU A 60 -7.82 -7.77 0.03
N ILE A 61 -7.23 -8.72 0.76
CA ILE A 61 -7.09 -8.65 2.22
C ILE A 61 -6.22 -7.46 2.62
N VAL A 62 -5.11 -7.21 1.91
CA VAL A 62 -4.23 -6.05 2.18
C VAL A 62 -5.02 -4.75 2.02
N VAL A 63 -5.76 -4.59 0.93
CA VAL A 63 -6.56 -3.37 0.67
C VAL A 63 -7.68 -3.21 1.69
N LEU A 64 -8.44 -4.27 2.00
CA LEU A 64 -9.58 -4.20 2.94
C LEU A 64 -9.16 -3.94 4.39
N LEU A 65 -7.97 -4.41 4.78
CA LEU A 65 -7.47 -4.29 6.15
C LEU A 65 -6.49 -3.11 6.33
N SER A 66 -6.22 -2.35 5.28
CA SER A 66 -5.40 -1.14 5.38
C SER A 66 -6.10 -0.11 6.26
N ARG A 67 -5.36 0.37 7.26
CA ARG A 67 -5.83 1.40 8.19
C ARG A 67 -5.56 2.81 7.68
N ALA A 68 -4.44 3.00 6.98
CA ALA A 68 -4.06 4.29 6.44
C ALA A 68 -3.40 4.15 5.07
N TRP A 69 -3.77 5.02 4.13
CA TRP A 69 -3.16 5.10 2.81
C TRP A 69 -3.21 6.51 2.25
N LEU A 70 -2.32 6.79 1.30
CA LEU A 70 -2.34 8.00 0.49
C LEU A 70 -2.82 7.65 -0.92
N GLU A 71 -3.88 8.29 -1.37
CA GLU A 71 -4.39 8.17 -2.74
C GLU A 71 -3.90 9.35 -3.58
N VAL A 72 -3.32 9.07 -4.75
CA VAL A 72 -2.93 10.11 -5.70
C VAL A 72 -4.14 10.50 -6.54
N THR A 73 -4.62 11.73 -6.39
CA THR A 73 -5.82 12.23 -7.09
C THR A 73 -5.49 13.05 -8.34
N SER A 74 -4.25 13.55 -8.47
CA SER A 74 -3.78 14.24 -9.68
C SER A 74 -2.33 13.90 -10.02
N GLY A 75 -1.87 14.29 -11.21
CA GLY A 75 -0.53 14.03 -11.68
C GLY A 75 -0.36 12.69 -12.41
N LYS A 76 0.90 12.29 -12.64
CA LYS A 76 1.25 11.11 -13.46
C LYS A 76 0.83 9.77 -12.83
N LEU A 77 0.69 9.73 -11.51
CA LEU A 77 0.33 8.52 -10.76
C LEU A 77 -1.14 8.53 -10.28
N LYS A 78 -2.00 9.32 -10.91
CA LYS A 78 -3.42 9.39 -10.54
C LYS A 78 -4.05 8.00 -10.42
N GLY A 79 -4.74 7.74 -9.29
CA GLY A 79 -5.37 6.46 -8.97
C GLY A 79 -4.44 5.45 -8.28
N THR A 80 -3.17 5.82 -8.01
CA THR A 80 -2.26 4.97 -7.22
C THR A 80 -2.50 5.18 -5.74
N GLU A 81 -2.50 4.09 -4.98
CA GLU A 81 -2.61 4.11 -3.52
C GLU A 81 -1.30 3.63 -2.88
N PHE A 82 -0.82 4.37 -1.91
CA PHE A 82 0.36 4.02 -1.10
C PHE A 82 -0.09 3.63 0.30
N ILE A 83 0.04 2.35 0.65
CA ILE A 83 -0.36 1.81 1.95
C ILE A 83 0.67 2.18 3.01
N LEU A 84 0.21 2.79 4.11
CA LEU A 84 1.06 3.34 5.16
C LEU A 84 1.12 2.50 6.44
N ASP A 85 0.37 1.42 6.54
CA ASP A 85 0.20 0.62 7.77
C ASP A 85 1.51 0.20 8.42
N LYS A 86 2.49 -0.20 7.61
CA LYS A 86 3.82 -0.63 8.09
C LYS A 86 4.60 0.48 8.80
N PHE A 87 4.26 1.73 8.54
CA PHE A 87 4.93 2.91 9.08
C PHE A 87 4.17 3.58 10.23
N MET A 88 2.98 3.05 10.58
CA MET A 88 2.11 3.66 11.59
C MET A 88 2.64 3.52 13.02
N ARG A 89 3.57 2.60 13.28
CA ARG A 89 4.08 2.35 14.65
C ARG A 89 4.77 3.58 15.23
N ALA A 90 4.50 3.87 16.51
CA ALA A 90 5.24 4.90 17.25
C ALA A 90 6.74 4.54 17.30
N GLY A 91 7.60 5.49 16.91
CA GLY A 91 9.03 5.25 16.79
C GLY A 91 9.44 4.36 15.60
N GLY A 92 8.52 4.08 14.68
CA GLY A 92 8.80 3.38 13.43
C GLY A 92 9.60 4.26 12.45
N PRO A 93 10.04 3.65 11.31
CA PRO A 93 10.79 4.41 10.31
C PRO A 93 9.92 5.51 9.71
N ALA A 94 10.49 6.69 9.57
CA ALA A 94 9.88 7.77 8.83
C ALA A 94 9.91 7.45 7.33
N VAL A 95 8.88 7.87 6.60
CA VAL A 95 8.71 7.68 5.15
C VAL A 95 9.01 8.97 4.44
N ALA A 96 10.01 8.99 3.59
CA ALA A 96 10.27 10.12 2.74
C ALA A 96 9.38 10.08 1.49
N ILE A 97 8.79 11.23 1.17
CA ILE A 97 8.01 11.47 -0.04
C ILE A 97 8.79 12.44 -0.92
N GLY A 98 9.00 12.12 -2.19
CA GLY A 98 9.75 12.99 -3.09
C GLY A 98 9.84 12.45 -4.51
N SER A 99 10.61 13.13 -5.37
CA SER A 99 10.74 12.75 -6.79
C SER A 99 11.88 11.75 -7.07
N SER A 100 12.78 11.52 -6.11
CA SER A 100 13.92 10.63 -6.29
C SER A 100 13.70 9.25 -5.69
N PRO A 101 13.76 8.16 -6.48
CA PRO A 101 13.65 6.80 -5.97
C PRO A 101 14.80 6.37 -5.06
N LEU A 102 15.92 7.10 -5.08
CA LEU A 102 17.08 6.83 -4.22
C LEU A 102 16.96 7.48 -2.83
N LYS A 103 16.04 8.44 -2.67
CA LYS A 103 15.92 9.25 -1.44
C LYS A 103 14.52 9.22 -0.83
N SER A 104 13.57 8.58 -1.50
CA SER A 104 12.17 8.58 -1.07
C SER A 104 11.56 7.20 -1.28
N GLU A 105 10.80 6.75 -0.28
CA GLU A 105 10.03 5.50 -0.33
C GLU A 105 8.75 5.68 -1.15
N ILE A 106 8.14 6.88 -1.09
CA ILE A 106 7.01 7.26 -1.93
C ILE A 106 7.54 8.20 -3.01
N VAL A 107 7.59 7.70 -4.24
CA VAL A 107 8.13 8.45 -5.38
C VAL A 107 7.01 9.08 -6.18
N LEU A 108 7.02 10.41 -6.24
CA LEU A 108 6.11 11.21 -7.06
C LEU A 108 6.90 11.76 -8.27
N PRO A 109 6.67 11.26 -9.50
CA PRO A 109 7.43 11.65 -10.69
C PRO A 109 6.94 13.01 -11.23
N ASP A 110 7.13 14.06 -10.44
CA ASP A 110 6.74 15.43 -10.71
C ASP A 110 7.99 16.33 -10.62
N PRO A 111 8.30 17.16 -11.64
CA PRO A 111 9.48 18.02 -11.65
C PRO A 111 9.46 19.10 -10.56
N ASP A 112 8.26 19.50 -10.10
CA ASP A 112 8.10 20.50 -9.04
C ASP A 112 8.15 19.89 -7.63
N VAL A 113 8.32 18.57 -7.54
CA VAL A 113 8.54 17.86 -6.26
C VAL A 113 10.04 17.68 -6.05
N ALA A 114 10.55 18.12 -4.90
CA ALA A 114 11.96 17.95 -4.54
C ALA A 114 12.33 16.46 -4.39
N PRO A 115 13.61 16.06 -4.58
CA PRO A 115 14.05 14.67 -4.41
C PRO A 115 13.68 14.02 -3.08
N GLN A 116 13.63 14.83 -2.01
CA GLN A 116 13.08 14.51 -0.69
C GLN A 116 12.28 15.74 -0.26
N HIS A 117 10.97 15.73 -0.50
CA HIS A 117 10.09 16.88 -0.38
C HIS A 117 9.46 16.98 1.00
N ALA A 118 8.94 15.88 1.49
CA ALA A 118 8.29 15.79 2.80
C ALA A 118 8.63 14.47 3.50
N MET A 119 8.45 14.45 4.81
CA MET A 119 8.64 13.27 5.65
C MET A 119 7.37 12.96 6.42
N LEU A 120 6.94 11.72 6.33
CA LEU A 120 5.77 11.19 7.04
C LEU A 120 6.24 10.32 8.20
N THR A 121 5.74 10.58 9.40
CA THR A 121 6.10 9.84 10.62
C THR A 121 4.83 9.37 11.33
N GLY A 122 4.75 8.08 11.64
CA GLY A 122 3.67 7.51 12.42
C GLY A 122 3.93 7.64 13.93
N ASN A 123 2.88 7.92 14.69
CA ASN A 123 2.92 7.97 16.16
C ASN A 123 2.16 6.84 16.85
N GLY A 124 1.74 5.83 16.08
CA GLY A 124 0.93 4.69 16.55
C GLY A 124 -0.57 4.87 16.35
N ALA A 125 -1.07 6.10 16.30
CA ALA A 125 -2.49 6.43 16.14
C ALA A 125 -2.78 7.27 14.88
N ALA A 126 -1.81 8.09 14.45
CA ALA A 126 -1.95 8.99 13.32
C ALA A 126 -0.59 9.23 12.66
N PHE A 127 -0.60 9.92 11.53
CA PHE A 127 0.61 10.36 10.85
C PHE A 127 0.82 11.86 11.00
N SER A 128 2.10 12.25 11.14
CA SER A 128 2.55 13.63 11.06
C SER A 128 3.35 13.81 9.76
N LEU A 129 3.01 14.84 9.00
CA LEU A 129 3.69 15.23 7.77
C LEU A 129 4.54 16.48 8.02
N LYS A 130 5.83 16.39 7.70
CA LYS A 130 6.80 17.47 7.84
C LYS A 130 7.32 17.87 6.46
N ASP A 131 7.26 19.16 6.12
CA ASP A 131 7.94 19.71 4.94
C ASP A 131 9.45 19.74 5.18
N MET A 132 10.25 19.20 4.25
CA MET A 132 11.68 18.99 4.51
C MET A 132 12.56 20.14 4.03
N ARG A 133 12.10 20.99 3.13
CA ARG A 133 12.95 22.02 2.51
C ARG A 133 12.25 23.34 2.18
N LEU A 134 11.19 23.69 2.88
CA LEU A 134 10.37 24.84 2.49
C LEU A 134 9.89 24.76 1.03
N ALA A 135 9.94 23.55 0.47
CA ALA A 135 9.60 23.25 -0.92
C ALA A 135 8.13 23.54 -1.23
N GLY A 136 7.31 23.65 -0.18
CA GLY A 136 5.92 24.02 -0.30
C GLY A 136 4.98 22.81 -0.30
N THR A 137 4.90 22.13 0.84
CA THR A 137 3.84 21.19 1.11
C THR A 137 2.60 21.91 1.61
N PHE A 138 1.44 21.62 1.01
CA PHE A 138 0.17 22.25 1.38
C PHE A 138 -0.82 21.19 1.84
N ILE A 139 -1.55 21.48 2.91
CA ILE A 139 -2.72 20.72 3.35
C ILE A 139 -3.96 21.61 3.25
N ASN A 140 -4.96 21.16 2.49
CA ASN A 140 -6.18 21.92 2.23
C ASN A 140 -5.89 23.39 1.80
N ASN A 141 -4.93 23.55 0.87
CA ASN A 141 -4.42 24.83 0.33
C ASN A 141 -3.68 25.75 1.34
N ARG A 142 -3.37 25.26 2.54
CA ARG A 142 -2.53 25.99 3.51
C ARG A 142 -1.14 25.38 3.54
N LYS A 143 -0.11 26.23 3.37
CA LYS A 143 1.29 25.80 3.50
C LYS A 143 1.55 25.34 4.93
N ILE A 144 2.25 24.24 5.07
CA ILE A 144 2.62 23.67 6.37
C ILE A 144 4.11 23.53 6.51
N GLU A 145 4.60 23.54 7.74
CA GLU A 145 5.95 23.08 8.11
C GLU A 145 5.86 21.69 8.73
N ILE A 146 4.95 21.51 9.68
CA ILE A 146 4.58 20.23 10.30
C ILE A 146 3.09 20.26 10.55
N ALA A 147 2.40 19.17 10.20
CA ALA A 147 0.99 19.00 10.50
C ALA A 147 0.65 17.54 10.76
N GLN A 148 -0.28 17.30 11.69
CA GLN A 148 -0.86 15.99 11.88
C GLN A 148 -1.92 15.75 10.81
N LEU A 149 -1.89 14.59 10.18
CA LEU A 149 -2.85 14.22 9.14
C LEU A 149 -4.15 13.71 9.77
N THR A 150 -5.25 14.07 9.14
CA THR A 150 -6.59 13.56 9.46
C THR A 150 -7.27 13.05 8.20
N ASN A 151 -8.19 12.12 8.36
CA ASN A 151 -8.88 11.49 7.25
C ASN A 151 -9.52 12.51 6.29
N GLY A 152 -9.37 12.30 5.00
CA GLY A 152 -9.90 13.14 3.93
C GLY A 152 -9.10 14.43 3.64
N GLN A 153 -7.97 14.66 4.30
CA GLN A 153 -7.14 15.83 4.01
C GLN A 153 -6.46 15.72 2.65
N LYS A 154 -6.57 16.80 1.88
CA LYS A 154 -5.89 16.94 0.59
C LYS A 154 -4.51 17.54 0.81
N ILE A 155 -3.50 16.81 0.35
CA ILE A 155 -2.09 17.18 0.41
C ILE A 155 -1.65 17.53 -1.01
N ARG A 156 -0.99 18.68 -1.19
CA ARG A 156 -0.42 19.07 -2.47
C ARG A 156 1.08 19.28 -2.35
N MET A 157 1.81 18.64 -3.25
CA MET A 157 3.26 18.75 -3.41
C MET A 157 3.56 18.95 -4.90
N GLY A 158 4.11 20.10 -5.28
CA GLY A 158 4.25 20.48 -6.69
C GLY A 158 2.89 20.50 -7.40
N ASN A 159 2.77 19.80 -8.52
CA ASN A 159 1.53 19.63 -9.28
C ASN A 159 0.79 18.32 -8.94
N THR A 160 1.25 17.59 -7.92
CA THR A 160 0.64 16.33 -7.49
C THR A 160 -0.23 16.54 -6.26
N ASP A 161 -1.50 16.14 -6.36
CA ASP A 161 -2.44 16.12 -5.25
C ASP A 161 -2.60 14.69 -4.72
N LEU A 162 -2.58 14.56 -3.39
CA LEU A 162 -2.84 13.31 -2.68
C LEU A 162 -3.98 13.53 -1.68
N VAL A 163 -4.69 12.47 -1.36
CA VAL A 163 -5.67 12.47 -0.27
C VAL A 163 -5.24 11.44 0.76
N TYR A 164 -5.19 11.85 2.01
CA TYR A 164 -4.92 10.94 3.12
C TYR A 164 -6.21 10.29 3.59
N HIS A 165 -6.20 8.96 3.65
CA HIS A 165 -7.30 8.16 4.15
C HIS A 165 -6.89 7.40 5.38
N GLU A 166 -7.78 7.35 6.38
CA GLU A 166 -7.61 6.60 7.62
C GLU A 166 -8.93 5.96 8.00
N ARG A 167 -8.90 4.64 8.26
CA ARG A 167 -10.02 3.90 8.86
C ARG A 167 -9.74 3.71 10.34
N ARG A 168 -10.67 4.16 11.17
CA ARG A 168 -10.67 3.93 12.62
C ARG A 168 -11.47 2.70 12.98
#